data_b76e4e1a2fd7c83d586710bacec8262f
#
_entry.id   b76e4e1a2fd7c83d586710bacec8262f
#
_cell.length_a   1.000
_cell.length_b   1.000
_cell.length_c   1.000
_cell.angle_alpha   90.00
_cell.angle_beta   90.00
_cell.angle_gamma   90.00
#
_symmetry.space_group_name_H-M   'P 1'
#
loop_
_entity.id
_entity.type
_entity.pdbx_description
1 polymer ?
#
loop_
_entity_poly.entity_id
_entity_poly.type
_entity_poly.pdbx_seq_one_letter_code
_entity_poly.pdbx_strand_id
1 'polypeptide(L)'
;NGVAVEYEQPAGDNENAADIDYSGKRVLVVEDNAINLEIALEFLKLLGLTCESAGDGAEALEKFLAAPEGYYDLIFMDIQMPTMNGYEAARAIRAASRSDAVRIPIIAITANAFSEDVKMALAAGMNAHIAKPFELRLLKKIIRQWLK
;
A
#
# COMPACT_ATOMS: atom_id res chain seq x y z
N ASN A 1 11.97 9.36 -12.14
CA ASN A 1 11.40 9.34 -12.15
C ASN A 1 10.57 9.97 -11.48
N GLY A 2 10.13 10.35 -11.74
CA GLY A 2 9.34 11.16 -11.22
C GLY A 2 8.88 10.91 -9.91
N VAL A 3 8.92 9.86 -9.56
CA VAL A 3 8.52 9.55 -8.42
C VAL A 3 9.11 10.23 -7.36
N ALA A 4 10.29 10.25 -7.33
CA ALA A 4 10.91 10.83 -6.27
C ALA A 4 10.55 12.22 -6.18
N VAL A 5 10.38 12.79 -7.23
CA VAL A 5 10.11 14.12 -7.24
C VAL A 5 8.97 14.49 -6.44
N GLU A 6 7.97 13.75 -6.49
CA GLU A 6 6.90 14.13 -5.77
C GLU A 6 7.13 14.14 -4.38
N TYR A 7 8.00 13.41 -3.93
CA TYR A 7 8.16 13.38 -2.55
C TYR A 7 8.88 14.54 -2.03
N GLU A 8 9.40 15.32 -2.86
CA GLU A 8 10.06 16.39 -2.35
C GLU A 8 9.25 17.50 -2.17
N GLN A 9 8.08 17.46 -2.30
CA GLN A 9 7.26 18.49 -2.10
C GLN A 9 7.52 19.12 -0.90
N PRO A 10 7.70 20.23 -0.87
CA PRO A 10 8.14 20.82 0.23
C PRO A 10 7.22 21.07 1.21
N ALA A 11 7.46 21.95 1.76
CA ALA A 11 6.77 22.27 2.75
C ALA A 11 5.47 22.12 2.72
N GLY A 12 5.10 22.10 1.69
CA GLY A 12 3.77 21.96 1.60
C GLY A 12 3.33 21.03 2.55
N ASP A 13 4.13 20.19 2.80
CA ASP A 13 3.76 19.27 3.56
C ASP A 13 3.40 19.66 4.77
N ASN A 14 3.91 20.43 5.30
CA ASN A 14 3.34 20.80 6.40
C ASN A 14 3.09 19.75 7.35
N GLU A 15 4.00 19.29 7.91
CA GLU A 15 3.78 18.29 8.82
C GLU A 15 3.02 18.76 9.92
N ASN A 16 2.84 19.96 10.06
CA ASN A 16 2.08 20.42 11.16
C ASN A 16 0.67 20.54 10.81
N ALA A 17 0.33 20.24 9.66
CA ALA A 17 -1.02 20.34 9.26
C ALA A 17 -1.74 19.48 10.25
N ALA A 18 -2.88 19.78 10.54
CA ALA A 18 -3.63 19.09 11.48
C ALA A 18 -3.55 17.63 11.28
N ASP A 19 -3.48 16.92 12.28
CA ASP A 19 -3.43 15.54 12.19
C ASP A 19 -4.72 15.05 11.63
N ILE A 20 -4.63 14.20 10.68
CA ILE A 20 -5.81 13.63 10.09
C ILE A 20 -6.22 12.45 10.94
N ASP A 21 -7.50 12.34 11.17
CA ASP A 21 -8.01 11.24 11.96
C ASP A 21 -8.32 10.09 11.04
N TYR A 22 -7.55 9.03 11.13
CA TYR A 22 -7.76 7.87 10.31
C TYR A 22 -8.52 6.76 11.06
N SER A 23 -9.20 7.11 12.14
CA SER A 23 -9.95 6.13 12.90
C SER A 23 -10.95 5.45 11.99
N GLY A 24 -11.04 4.17 12.09
CA GLY A 24 -11.97 3.41 11.26
C GLY A 24 -11.44 3.04 9.90
N LYS A 25 -10.27 3.55 9.53
CA LYS A 25 -9.67 3.17 8.25
C LYS A 25 -8.82 1.93 8.44
N ARG A 26 -8.92 0.99 7.51
CA ARG A 26 -8.23 -0.28 7.63
C ARG A 26 -7.32 -0.52 6.45
N VAL A 27 -6.10 -0.92 6.73
CA VAL A 27 -5.07 -1.12 5.72
C VAL A 27 -4.65 -2.57 5.75
N LEU A 28 -4.50 -3.18 4.57
CA LEU A 28 -3.96 -4.52 4.47
C LEU A 28 -2.51 -4.40 4.02
N VAL A 29 -1.58 -4.97 4.77
CA VAL A 29 -0.16 -4.91 4.42
C VAL A 29 0.28 -6.29 3.99
N VAL A 30 0.75 -6.43 2.77
CA VAL A 30 1.14 -7.70 2.21
C VAL A 30 2.64 -7.73 2.09
N GLU A 31 3.30 -8.51 2.94
CA GLU A 31 4.75 -8.51 3.01
C GLU A 31 5.18 -9.87 3.56
N ASP A 32 6.11 -10.54 2.91
CA ASP A 32 6.52 -11.86 3.35
C ASP A 32 7.67 -11.83 4.35
N ASN A 33 8.36 -10.72 4.50
CA ASN A 33 9.46 -10.62 5.44
C ASN A 33 8.92 -10.12 6.77
N ALA A 34 9.09 -10.90 7.83
CA ALA A 34 8.50 -10.57 9.11
C ALA A 34 9.01 -9.26 9.70
N ILE A 35 10.27 -8.95 9.50
CA ILE A 35 10.81 -7.72 10.06
C ILE A 35 10.26 -6.51 9.31
N ASN A 36 10.21 -6.58 7.99
CA ASN A 36 9.66 -5.48 7.21
C ASN A 36 8.19 -5.29 7.55
N LEU A 37 7.48 -6.38 7.75
CA LEU A 37 6.07 -6.29 8.09
C LEU A 37 5.90 -5.61 9.44
N GLU A 38 6.71 -5.97 10.41
CA GLU A 38 6.58 -5.41 11.71
C GLU A 38 6.84 -3.91 11.69
N ILE A 39 7.83 -3.46 10.93
CA ILE A 39 8.14 -2.04 10.83
C ILE A 39 6.95 -1.30 10.22
N ALA A 40 6.40 -1.85 9.15
CA ALA A 40 5.28 -1.20 8.50
C ALA A 40 4.08 -1.09 9.45
N LEU A 41 3.80 -2.18 10.16
CA LEU A 41 2.65 -2.16 11.06
C LEU A 41 2.84 -1.17 12.19
N GLU A 42 4.05 -1.04 12.71
CA GLU A 42 4.29 -0.08 13.76
C GLU A 42 4.07 1.34 13.26
N PHE A 43 4.58 1.66 12.10
CA PHE A 43 4.41 3.01 11.57
C PHE A 43 2.93 3.31 11.30
N LEU A 44 2.23 2.34 10.73
CA LEU A 44 0.83 2.59 10.41
C LEU A 44 -0.03 2.72 11.67
N LYS A 45 0.32 1.98 12.72
CA LYS A 45 -0.39 2.13 13.95
C LYS A 45 -0.14 3.49 14.57
N LEU A 46 1.06 4.03 14.42
CA LEU A 46 1.35 5.35 14.92
C LEU A 46 0.47 6.39 14.23
N LEU A 47 0.06 6.12 13.02
CA LEU A 47 -0.80 7.05 12.30
C LEU A 47 -2.27 6.83 12.62
N GLY A 48 -2.58 5.87 13.46
CA GLY A 48 -3.97 5.66 13.88
C GLY A 48 -4.74 4.69 13.02
N LEU A 49 -4.06 3.95 12.15
CA LEU A 49 -4.76 3.05 11.25
C LEU A 49 -4.93 1.67 11.86
N THR A 50 -5.98 0.99 11.46
CA THR A 50 -6.19 -0.40 11.83
C THR A 50 -5.54 -1.22 10.74
N CYS A 51 -4.73 -2.21 11.10
CA CYS A 51 -3.97 -2.96 10.12
C CYS A 51 -4.22 -4.44 10.18
N GLU A 52 -4.22 -5.07 9.01
CA GLU A 52 -4.21 -6.52 8.91
C GLU A 52 -3.06 -6.87 7.98
N SER A 53 -2.62 -8.09 7.98
CA SER A 53 -1.47 -8.45 7.16
C SER A 53 -1.71 -9.75 6.40
N ALA A 54 -0.95 -9.93 5.35
CA ALA A 54 -0.94 -11.17 4.59
C ALA A 54 0.51 -11.45 4.23
N GLY A 55 0.87 -12.70 4.16
CA GLY A 55 2.25 -13.11 3.93
C GLY A 55 2.63 -13.27 2.48
N ASP A 56 1.67 -13.31 1.58
CA ASP A 56 1.96 -13.35 0.15
C ASP A 56 0.74 -12.92 -0.62
N GLY A 57 0.85 -12.92 -1.92
CA GLY A 57 -0.23 -12.42 -2.78
C GLY A 57 -1.47 -13.30 -2.73
N ALA A 58 -1.29 -14.60 -2.58
CA ALA A 58 -2.44 -15.49 -2.55
C ALA A 58 -3.26 -15.26 -1.28
N GLU A 59 -2.59 -15.07 -0.17
CA GLU A 59 -3.28 -14.82 1.08
C GLU A 59 -3.96 -13.44 1.01
N ALA A 60 -3.31 -12.47 0.38
CA ALA A 60 -3.89 -11.15 0.24
C ALA A 60 -5.19 -11.21 -0.56
N LEU A 61 -5.16 -11.94 -1.65
CA LEU A 61 -6.34 -12.07 -2.49
C LEU A 61 -7.45 -12.78 -1.73
N GLU A 62 -7.10 -13.81 -0.99
CA GLU A 62 -8.07 -14.54 -0.25
C GLU A 62 -8.72 -13.66 0.81
N LYS A 63 -7.94 -12.89 1.53
CA LYS A 63 -8.49 -12.00 2.55
C LYS A 63 -9.37 -10.92 1.93
N PHE A 64 -8.93 -10.37 0.81
CA PHE A 64 -9.71 -9.33 0.16
C PHE A 64 -11.06 -9.88 -0.27
N LEU A 65 -11.07 -11.05 -0.88
CA LEU A 65 -12.31 -11.60 -1.38
C LEU A 65 -13.23 -12.08 -0.26
N ALA A 66 -12.68 -12.49 0.86
CA ALA A 66 -13.50 -12.95 1.97
C ALA A 66 -14.09 -11.79 2.77
N ALA A 67 -13.54 -10.60 2.63
CA ALA A 67 -14.03 -9.46 3.38
C ALA A 67 -15.20 -8.80 2.66
N PRO A 68 -16.07 -8.12 3.36
CA PRO A 68 -17.16 -7.42 2.69
C PRO A 68 -16.61 -6.25 1.88
N GLU A 69 -17.39 -5.78 0.93
CA GLU A 69 -16.96 -4.64 0.14
C GLU A 69 -16.70 -3.46 1.05
N GLY A 70 -15.65 -2.75 0.80
CA GLY A 70 -15.30 -1.57 1.58
C GLY A 70 -14.61 -1.88 2.90
N TYR A 71 -14.33 -3.15 3.17
CA TYR A 71 -13.68 -3.50 4.43
C TYR A 71 -12.27 -2.97 4.51
N TYR A 72 -11.50 -3.04 3.43
CA TYR A 72 -10.17 -2.49 3.39
C TYR A 72 -10.20 -1.15 2.66
N ASP A 73 -9.45 -0.18 3.15
CA ASP A 73 -9.42 1.14 2.55
C ASP A 73 -8.17 1.34 1.70
N LEU A 74 -7.14 0.54 1.91
CA LEU A 74 -5.90 0.69 1.15
C LEU A 74 -5.09 -0.60 1.31
N ILE A 75 -4.32 -0.96 0.31
CA ILE A 75 -3.46 -2.12 0.38
C ILE A 75 -2.03 -1.71 0.09
N PHE A 76 -1.08 -2.11 0.95
CA PHE A 76 0.33 -2.00 0.64
C PHE A 76 0.75 -3.40 0.19
N MET A 77 1.30 -3.52 -1.00
CA MET A 77 1.58 -4.81 -1.61
C MET A 77 3.02 -4.93 -2.04
N ASP A 78 3.79 -5.80 -1.37
CA ASP A 78 5.15 -6.07 -1.78
C ASP A 78 5.09 -6.74 -3.14
N ILE A 79 5.92 -6.32 -4.06
CA ILE A 79 5.85 -6.88 -5.39
C ILE A 79 6.69 -8.14 -5.53
N GLN A 80 7.61 -8.40 -4.63
CA GLN A 80 8.44 -9.59 -4.74
C GLN A 80 8.14 -10.55 -3.61
N MET A 81 7.33 -11.52 -3.85
CA MET A 81 6.94 -12.49 -2.86
C MET A 81 6.83 -13.86 -3.52
N PRO A 82 6.96 -14.93 -2.74
CA PRO A 82 6.84 -16.27 -3.32
C PRO A 82 5.37 -16.58 -3.63
N THR A 83 5.14 -17.64 -4.33
CA THR A 83 3.83 -18.15 -4.68
C THR A 83 3.09 -17.24 -5.62
N MET A 84 2.61 -16.13 -5.18
CA MET A 84 1.93 -15.17 -6.02
C MET A 84 2.54 -13.82 -5.71
N ASN A 85 3.18 -13.20 -6.67
CA ASN A 85 3.83 -11.93 -6.43
C ASN A 85 2.83 -10.80 -6.43
N GLY A 86 3.28 -9.60 -6.11
CA GLY A 86 2.39 -8.46 -5.97
C GLY A 86 1.70 -8.06 -7.25
N TYR A 87 2.36 -8.22 -8.39
CA TYR A 87 1.74 -7.85 -9.65
C TYR A 87 0.55 -8.78 -9.94
N GLU A 88 0.76 -10.08 -9.71
CA GLU A 88 -0.29 -11.04 -9.96
C GLU A 88 -1.46 -10.81 -9.00
N ALA A 89 -1.15 -10.52 -7.75
CA ALA A 89 -2.19 -10.28 -6.75
C ALA A 89 -2.99 -9.04 -7.09
N ALA A 90 -2.32 -7.98 -7.51
CA ALA A 90 -3.00 -6.74 -7.86
C ALA A 90 -3.94 -6.95 -9.03
N ARG A 91 -3.48 -7.67 -10.05
CA ARG A 91 -4.33 -7.94 -11.20
C ARG A 91 -5.54 -8.76 -10.80
N ALA A 92 -5.35 -9.74 -9.92
CA ALA A 92 -6.44 -10.58 -9.49
C ALA A 92 -7.45 -9.80 -8.66
N ILE A 93 -6.97 -8.89 -7.80
CA ILE A 93 -7.86 -8.07 -7.01
C ILE A 93 -8.67 -7.17 -7.93
N ARG A 94 -8.01 -6.54 -8.91
CA ARG A 94 -8.72 -5.63 -9.80
C ARG A 94 -9.75 -6.36 -10.67
N ALA A 95 -9.55 -7.65 -10.89
CA ALA A 95 -10.49 -8.41 -11.72
C ALA A 95 -11.68 -8.93 -10.93
N ALA A 96 -11.70 -8.75 -9.63
CA ALA A 96 -12.81 -9.26 -8.83
C ALA A 96 -14.09 -8.50 -9.14
N SER A 97 -15.21 -9.18 -9.12
CA SER A 97 -16.47 -8.56 -9.48
C SER A 97 -17.09 -7.85 -8.29
N ARG A 98 -16.49 -6.77 -7.87
CA ARG A 98 -17.04 -6.00 -6.77
C ARG A 98 -16.60 -4.56 -6.95
N SER A 99 -17.40 -3.65 -6.46
CA SER A 99 -17.16 -2.24 -6.73
C SER A 99 -15.87 -1.73 -6.11
N ASP A 100 -15.48 -2.24 -4.95
CA ASP A 100 -14.25 -1.74 -4.34
C ASP A 100 -13.02 -2.28 -5.03
N ALA A 101 -13.13 -3.34 -5.81
CA ALA A 101 -11.97 -3.93 -6.47
C ALA A 101 -11.29 -2.99 -7.45
N VAL A 102 -12.03 -2.11 -8.08
CA VAL A 102 -11.44 -1.20 -9.05
C VAL A 102 -11.03 0.10 -8.40
N ARG A 103 -11.50 0.39 -7.19
CA ARG A 103 -11.22 1.68 -6.58
C ARG A 103 -10.22 1.66 -5.45
N ILE A 104 -10.01 0.53 -4.79
CA ILE A 104 -9.14 0.52 -3.63
C ILE A 104 -7.73 0.90 -4.02
N PRO A 105 -7.09 1.83 -3.32
CA PRO A 105 -5.71 2.15 -3.63
C PRO A 105 -4.79 0.98 -3.30
N ILE A 106 -3.93 0.61 -4.23
CA ILE A 106 -2.94 -0.43 -4.01
C ILE A 106 -1.58 0.22 -4.21
N ILE A 107 -0.77 0.23 -3.16
CA ILE A 107 0.53 0.89 -3.17
C ILE A 107 1.60 -0.19 -3.21
N ALA A 108 2.41 -0.20 -4.23
CA ALA A 108 3.46 -1.20 -4.36
C ALA A 108 4.58 -0.94 -3.37
N ILE A 109 5.14 -1.98 -2.78
CA ILE A 109 6.32 -1.86 -1.95
C ILE A 109 7.45 -2.42 -2.77
N THR A 110 8.48 -1.63 -3.05
CA THR A 110 9.55 -2.04 -3.93
C THR A 110 10.88 -1.99 -3.24
N ALA A 111 11.82 -2.84 -3.63
CA ALA A 111 13.16 -2.75 -3.11
C ALA A 111 13.90 -1.65 -3.87
N ASN A 112 13.37 -1.27 -5.03
CA ASN A 112 14.08 -0.37 -5.86
C ASN A 112 13.05 0.47 -6.57
N ALA A 113 13.10 1.75 -6.40
CA ALA A 113 12.10 2.65 -6.96
C ALA A 113 12.34 3.01 -8.40
N PHE A 114 13.08 2.18 -9.15
CA PHE A 114 13.38 2.56 -10.48
C PHE A 114 12.49 1.89 -11.44
N SER A 115 12.57 2.35 -12.58
CA SER A 115 11.65 2.33 -13.59
C SER A 115 10.92 1.07 -13.93
N GLU A 116 11.58 -0.03 -14.01
CA GLU A 116 10.89 -1.22 -14.46
C GLU A 116 9.86 -1.67 -13.44
N ASP A 117 10.21 -1.65 -12.17
CA ASP A 117 9.26 -2.07 -11.16
C ASP A 117 8.08 -1.13 -11.10
N VAL A 118 8.33 0.15 -11.27
CA VAL A 118 7.26 1.13 -11.23
C VAL A 118 6.32 0.94 -12.40
N LYS A 119 6.88 0.69 -13.60
CA LYS A 119 6.05 0.51 -14.76
C LYS A 119 5.22 -0.74 -14.64
N MET A 120 5.79 -1.82 -14.14
CA MET A 120 5.06 -3.05 -14.01
C MET A 120 3.98 -2.92 -12.95
N ALA A 121 4.24 -2.18 -11.89
CA ALA A 121 3.24 -1.97 -10.86
C ALA A 121 2.03 -1.22 -11.43
N LEU A 122 2.29 -0.17 -12.17
CA LEU A 122 1.19 0.59 -12.74
C LEU A 122 0.42 -0.27 -13.75
N ALA A 123 1.13 -1.05 -14.55
CA ALA A 123 0.46 -1.90 -15.53
C ALA A 123 -0.38 -2.98 -14.84
N ALA A 124 -0.03 -3.35 -13.63
CA ALA A 124 -0.78 -4.35 -12.89
C ALA A 124 -1.98 -3.75 -12.17
N GLY A 125 -2.15 -2.45 -12.23
CA GLY A 125 -3.30 -1.82 -11.58
C GLY A 125 -3.00 -1.17 -10.25
N MET A 126 -1.72 -1.04 -9.88
CA MET A 126 -1.36 -0.38 -8.64
C MET A 126 -1.34 1.12 -8.85
N ASN A 127 -1.54 1.87 -7.80
CA ASN A 127 -1.70 3.31 -7.90
C ASN A 127 -0.44 4.09 -7.63
N ALA A 128 0.44 3.58 -6.82
CA ALA A 128 1.66 4.29 -6.45
C ALA A 128 2.66 3.29 -5.91
N HIS A 129 3.81 3.75 -5.47
CA HIS A 129 4.81 2.85 -4.92
C HIS A 129 5.55 3.53 -3.79
N ILE A 130 6.18 2.75 -2.93
CA ILE A 130 7.01 3.25 -1.87
C ILE A 130 8.16 2.27 -1.74
N ALA A 131 9.38 2.76 -1.62
CA ALA A 131 10.55 1.91 -1.58
C ALA A 131 10.90 1.50 -0.16
N LYS A 132 11.51 0.34 0.00
CA LYS A 132 12.03 -0.09 1.28
C LYS A 132 13.37 0.55 1.47
N PRO A 133 13.77 0.77 2.69
CA PRO A 133 13.01 0.59 3.92
C PRO A 133 11.98 1.68 4.08
N PHE A 134 10.92 1.40 4.83
CA PHE A 134 9.91 2.40 4.99
C PHE A 134 10.42 3.56 5.82
N GLU A 135 10.02 4.75 5.45
CA GLU A 135 10.28 5.92 6.24
C GLU A 135 8.94 6.48 6.64
N LEU A 136 8.80 6.83 7.90
CA LEU A 136 7.51 7.31 8.40
C LEU A 136 7.03 8.51 7.61
N ARG A 137 7.92 9.42 7.26
CA ARG A 137 7.50 10.61 6.56
C ARG A 137 6.91 10.28 5.19
N LEU A 138 7.51 9.35 4.47
CA LEU A 138 6.99 8.98 3.17
C LEU A 138 5.68 8.23 3.29
N LEU A 139 5.57 7.41 4.33
CA LEU A 139 4.35 6.69 4.55
C LEU A 139 3.22 7.66 4.85
N LYS A 140 3.47 8.68 5.65
CA LYS A 140 2.46 9.67 5.95
C LYS A 140 2.00 10.36 4.67
N LYS A 141 2.92 10.64 3.78
CA LYS A 141 2.58 11.33 2.56
C LYS A 141 1.70 10.45 1.70
N ILE A 142 2.03 9.19 1.54
CA ILE A 142 1.26 8.28 0.72
C ILE A 142 -0.13 8.09 1.33
N ILE A 143 -0.21 7.91 2.62
CA ILE A 143 -1.49 7.72 3.28
C ILE A 143 -2.36 8.95 3.08
N ARG A 144 -1.78 10.13 3.25
CA ARG A 144 -2.56 11.34 3.11
C ARG A 144 -3.06 11.50 1.67
N GLN A 145 -2.26 11.08 0.72
CA GLN A 145 -2.64 11.24 -0.67
C GLN A 145 -3.73 10.26 -1.08
N TRP A 146 -3.66 9.04 -0.62
CA TRP A 146 -4.55 7.99 -1.12
C TRP A 146 -5.68 7.60 -0.19
N LEU A 147 -5.58 7.94 1.08
CA LEU A 147 -6.59 7.55 2.01
C LEU A 147 -7.35 8.80 2.43
N LYS A 148 -8.45 9.07 1.88
CA LYS A 148 -9.17 10.29 2.20
C LYS A 148 -10.42 10.13 2.97
#